data_4268080f63e83ffbbba0b148520801a4
#
_entry.id   4268080f63e83ffbbba0b148520801a4
#
_cell.length_a   1.000
_cell.length_b   1.000
_cell.length_c   1.000
_cell.angle_alpha   90.00
_cell.angle_beta   90.00
_cell.angle_gamma   90.00
#
_symmetry.space_group_name_H-M   'P 1'
#
loop_
_entity.id
_entity.type
_entity.pdbx_description
1 polymer ?
#
loop_
_entity_poly.entity_id
_entity_poly.type
_entity_poly.pdbx_seq_one_letter_code
_entity_poly.pdbx_strand_id
1 'polypeptide(L)'
;MKNIKRLLAFIGIFIMGISLIPAYYAKADEQVSVSISSASGTVGSEVTVTVTISADKDIDGATINVSYDKSIIRPVDKANSGVVMFSALEMTSDSTVSISQKFEIIAAGTTTLSVTGDAKISVNGEPATVSSSSSGKVTAKAPASYSSDNTLKSLQISPGTLSPAFSPDRTTYNATVDADVTELVVSAAANDSAAKISISGRRMDPGSNTTTITVTAEDGSVKKYIIYTTRLE
;
A
#
# COMPACT_ATOMS: atom_id res chain seq x y z
N MET A 1 6.21 -27.40 41.08
CA MET A 1 7.55 -27.16 41.58
C MET A 1 8.67 -27.50 40.58
N LYS A 2 8.49 -28.38 39.58
CA LYS A 2 9.51 -28.71 38.56
C LYS A 2 9.83 -27.54 37.62
N ASN A 3 8.85 -26.69 37.36
CA ASN A 3 8.96 -25.56 36.41
C ASN A 3 9.69 -24.32 36.97
N ILE A 4 9.64 -24.10 38.30
CA ILE A 4 10.31 -22.97 38.95
C ILE A 4 11.84 -23.13 38.92
N LYS A 5 12.33 -24.36 39.01
CA LYS A 5 13.80 -24.62 38.98
C LYS A 5 14.38 -24.39 37.55
N ARG A 6 13.60 -24.57 36.50
CA ARG A 6 14.03 -24.29 35.12
C ARG A 6 14.07 -22.79 34.83
N LEU A 7 13.11 -22.02 35.36
CA LEU A 7 13.04 -20.57 35.21
C LEU A 7 14.25 -19.87 35.85
N LEU A 8 14.66 -20.33 37.04
CA LEU A 8 15.82 -19.75 37.74
C LEU A 8 17.16 -20.01 37.04
N ALA A 9 17.32 -21.15 36.37
CA ALA A 9 18.51 -21.46 35.55
C ALA A 9 18.63 -20.53 34.32
N PHE A 10 17.50 -20.14 33.72
CA PHE A 10 17.48 -19.28 32.53
C PHE A 10 17.76 -17.79 32.86
N ILE A 11 17.25 -17.28 33.99
CA ILE A 11 17.50 -15.90 34.44
C ILE A 11 18.96 -15.67 34.84
N GLY A 12 19.62 -16.68 35.43
CA GLY A 12 21.03 -16.60 35.82
C GLY A 12 22.01 -16.49 34.64
N ILE A 13 21.64 -17.02 33.46
CA ILE A 13 22.50 -17.03 32.25
C ILE A 13 22.38 -15.69 31.49
N PHE A 14 21.25 -14.95 31.62
CA PHE A 14 21.00 -13.72 30.89
C PHE A 14 21.61 -12.46 31.54
N ILE A 15 21.95 -12.50 32.85
CA ILE A 15 22.43 -11.33 33.63
C ILE A 15 23.96 -11.30 33.79
N MET A 16 24.65 -12.39 33.52
CA MET A 16 26.13 -12.44 33.66
C MET A 16 26.83 -12.45 32.28
N GLY A 17 27.18 -11.26 31.87
CA GLY A 17 28.30 -10.85 30.96
C GLY A 17 28.94 -11.84 30.02
N ILE A 18 28.65 -11.63 28.84
CA ILE A 18 29.42 -11.56 27.57
C ILE A 18 30.77 -12.36 27.43
N SER A 19 31.38 -13.00 28.40
CA SER A 19 32.74 -13.50 28.17
C SER A 19 33.06 -14.96 28.49
N LEU A 20 32.10 -15.83 28.81
CA LEU A 20 32.45 -17.21 29.20
C LEU A 20 31.49 -18.32 28.74
N ILE A 21 30.91 -18.25 27.53
CA ILE A 21 30.11 -19.36 27.02
C ILE A 21 30.47 -19.78 25.57
N PRO A 22 31.72 -19.99 25.18
CA PRO A 22 31.99 -20.73 23.94
C PRO A 22 31.89 -22.25 24.10
N ALA A 23 31.96 -22.78 25.32
CA ALA A 23 32.04 -24.25 25.51
C ALA A 23 30.66 -24.94 25.64
N TYR A 24 29.59 -24.20 25.95
CA TYR A 24 28.26 -24.81 26.16
C TYR A 24 27.44 -24.97 24.85
N TYR A 25 27.84 -24.29 23.78
CA TYR A 25 27.14 -24.36 22.48
C TYR A 25 27.67 -25.47 21.54
N ALA A 26 28.57 -26.31 21.98
CA ALA A 26 29.25 -27.27 21.12
C ALA A 26 28.42 -28.50 20.72
N LYS A 27 27.18 -28.66 21.20
CA LYS A 27 26.32 -29.79 20.85
C LYS A 27 24.83 -29.43 20.93
N ALA A 28 24.36 -28.63 19.99
CA ALA A 28 22.93 -28.50 19.75
C ALA A 28 22.52 -29.65 18.78
N ASP A 29 21.89 -30.68 19.29
CA ASP A 29 21.31 -31.75 18.46
C ASP A 29 19.90 -31.37 17.95
N GLU A 30 19.32 -30.25 18.46
CA GLU A 30 17.99 -29.82 18.09
C GLU A 30 18.05 -28.84 16.90
N GLN A 31 17.29 -29.15 15.86
CA GLN A 31 17.22 -28.37 14.64
C GLN A 31 15.86 -27.70 14.50
N VAL A 32 15.88 -26.45 14.09
CA VAL A 32 14.64 -25.69 13.87
C VAL A 32 14.59 -25.12 12.45
N SER A 33 13.37 -24.98 11.94
CA SER A 33 13.10 -24.23 10.73
C SER A 33 12.51 -22.88 11.04
N VAL A 34 12.89 -21.86 10.27
CA VAL A 34 12.37 -20.49 10.39
C VAL A 34 11.74 -20.08 9.07
N SER A 35 10.52 -19.60 9.10
CA SER A 35 9.86 -19.04 7.93
C SER A 35 9.40 -17.62 8.18
N ILE A 36 9.49 -16.76 7.17
CA ILE A 36 9.04 -15.37 7.21
C ILE A 36 7.92 -15.20 6.20
N SER A 37 6.77 -14.67 6.64
CA SER A 37 5.63 -14.45 5.76
C SER A 37 5.90 -13.32 4.77
N SER A 38 5.21 -13.37 3.62
CA SER A 38 5.18 -12.27 2.64
C SER A 38 3.92 -11.44 2.82
N ALA A 39 4.00 -10.15 2.46
CA ALA A 39 2.89 -9.22 2.51
C ALA A 39 2.91 -8.26 1.32
N SER A 40 1.80 -7.58 1.07
CA SER A 40 1.72 -6.51 0.05
C SER A 40 0.77 -5.42 0.49
N GLY A 41 1.05 -4.18 0.08
CA GLY A 41 0.22 -3.01 0.36
C GLY A 41 0.62 -1.82 -0.47
N THR A 42 -0.03 -0.68 -0.24
CA THR A 42 0.30 0.61 -0.87
C THR A 42 1.09 1.49 0.08
N VAL A 43 1.85 2.42 -0.45
CA VAL A 43 2.56 3.43 0.36
C VAL A 43 1.57 4.14 1.29
N GLY A 44 1.94 4.27 2.56
CA GLY A 44 1.11 4.81 3.64
C GLY A 44 0.25 3.77 4.37
N SER A 45 0.18 2.50 3.90
CA SER A 45 -0.53 1.44 4.62
C SER A 45 0.40 0.64 5.54
N GLU A 46 -0.21 -0.03 6.53
CA GLU A 46 0.49 -1.00 7.39
C GLU A 46 0.36 -2.42 6.82
N VAL A 47 1.40 -3.22 7.00
CA VAL A 47 1.43 -4.66 6.73
C VAL A 47 1.98 -5.39 7.94
N THR A 48 1.53 -6.63 8.14
CA THR A 48 2.04 -7.51 9.21
C THR A 48 2.94 -8.58 8.60
N VAL A 49 4.14 -8.71 9.14
CA VAL A 49 5.07 -9.79 8.84
C VAL A 49 5.15 -10.70 10.05
N THR A 50 5.03 -12.00 9.81
CA THR A 50 5.09 -13.03 10.83
C THR A 50 6.32 -13.91 10.60
N VAL A 51 7.10 -14.10 11.64
CA VAL A 51 8.17 -15.09 11.70
C VAL A 51 7.61 -16.32 12.42
N THR A 52 7.65 -17.46 11.78
CA THR A 52 7.24 -18.74 12.35
C THR A 52 8.47 -19.63 12.52
N ILE A 53 8.64 -20.16 13.72
CA ILE A 53 9.71 -21.06 14.11
C ILE A 53 9.06 -22.41 14.39
N SER A 54 9.58 -23.47 13.82
CA SER A 54 9.07 -24.84 14.02
C SER A 54 10.20 -25.79 14.37
N ALA A 55 9.95 -26.66 15.32
CA ALA A 55 10.86 -27.68 15.83
C ALA A 55 10.11 -29.01 16.03
N ASP A 56 10.84 -30.09 16.28
CA ASP A 56 10.24 -31.39 16.62
C ASP A 56 9.77 -31.49 18.07
N LYS A 57 10.16 -30.52 18.91
CA LYS A 57 9.85 -30.45 20.34
C LYS A 57 9.46 -29.04 20.75
N ASP A 58 9.04 -28.89 21.99
CA ASP A 58 8.57 -27.60 22.54
C ASP A 58 9.65 -26.53 22.52
N ILE A 59 9.28 -25.35 21.98
CA ILE A 59 10.15 -24.16 21.92
C ILE A 59 9.95 -23.35 23.20
N ASP A 60 11.02 -23.20 23.97
CA ASP A 60 10.99 -22.46 25.24
C ASP A 60 11.20 -20.96 25.07
N GLY A 61 11.84 -20.56 24.00
CA GLY A 61 12.11 -19.14 23.71
C GLY A 61 12.85 -18.96 22.40
N ALA A 62 12.67 -17.79 21.79
CA ALA A 62 13.32 -17.45 20.54
C ALA A 62 13.62 -15.97 20.42
N THR A 63 14.76 -15.64 19.85
CA THR A 63 15.11 -14.30 19.41
C THR A 63 15.77 -14.39 18.05
N ILE A 64 15.17 -13.73 17.07
CA ILE A 64 15.61 -13.76 15.67
C ILE A 64 15.70 -12.33 15.15
N ASN A 65 16.83 -11.99 14.55
CA ASN A 65 17.02 -10.74 13.85
C ASN A 65 16.66 -10.92 12.37
N VAL A 66 15.84 -9.99 11.85
CA VAL A 66 15.40 -9.99 10.45
C VAL A 66 15.83 -8.68 9.81
N SER A 67 16.57 -8.77 8.71
CA SER A 67 16.95 -7.64 7.89
C SER A 67 15.86 -7.28 6.89
N TYR A 68 15.74 -6.00 6.57
CA TYR A 68 14.82 -5.44 5.58
C TYR A 68 15.38 -4.14 4.99
N ASP A 69 14.84 -3.70 3.85
CA ASP A 69 15.19 -2.39 3.29
C ASP A 69 14.40 -1.28 4.01
N LYS A 70 15.12 -0.51 4.83
CA LYS A 70 14.57 0.61 5.60
C LYS A 70 14.13 1.82 4.76
N SER A 71 14.42 1.83 3.46
CA SER A 71 13.91 2.84 2.54
C SER A 71 12.51 2.51 2.00
N ILE A 72 12.06 1.25 2.12
CA ILE A 72 10.78 0.77 1.62
C ILE A 72 9.76 0.57 2.73
N ILE A 73 10.19 -0.03 3.86
CA ILE A 73 9.33 -0.25 5.03
C ILE A 73 10.01 0.21 6.31
N ARG A 74 9.20 0.55 7.33
CA ARG A 74 9.68 0.81 8.69
C ARG A 74 8.82 0.11 9.73
N PRO A 75 9.38 -0.42 10.84
CA PRO A 75 8.59 -0.94 11.96
C PRO A 75 7.74 0.18 12.57
N VAL A 76 6.50 -0.13 12.96
CA VAL A 76 5.58 0.88 13.52
C VAL A 76 6.02 1.31 14.92
N ASP A 77 6.55 0.39 15.71
CA ASP A 77 6.83 0.56 17.16
C ASP A 77 8.32 0.39 17.52
N LYS A 78 9.21 0.34 16.52
CA LYS A 78 10.66 0.14 16.72
C LYS A 78 11.48 1.08 15.85
N ALA A 79 12.76 1.22 16.16
CA ALA A 79 13.69 2.02 15.38
C ALA A 79 13.87 1.47 13.96
N ASN A 80 13.88 2.35 12.96
CA ASN A 80 14.10 2.00 11.55
C ASN A 80 15.59 1.82 11.24
N SER A 81 16.18 0.74 11.73
CA SER A 81 17.63 0.43 11.60
C SER A 81 17.97 -0.40 10.36
N GLY A 82 16.98 -0.98 9.69
CA GLY A 82 17.16 -1.99 8.61
C GLY A 82 17.22 -3.43 9.15
N VAL A 83 17.19 -3.58 10.47
CA VAL A 83 17.09 -4.87 11.18
C VAL A 83 16.06 -4.74 12.28
N VAL A 84 15.20 -5.71 12.42
CA VAL A 84 14.22 -5.80 13.49
C VAL A 84 14.33 -7.13 14.21
N MET A 85 14.22 -7.06 15.54
CA MET A 85 14.27 -8.25 16.40
C MET A 85 12.85 -8.77 16.65
N PHE A 86 12.67 -10.06 16.37
CA PHE A 86 11.49 -10.84 16.76
C PHE A 86 11.86 -11.68 17.97
N SER A 87 11.11 -11.58 19.06
CA SER A 87 11.38 -12.36 20.26
C SER A 87 10.10 -12.89 20.90
N ALA A 88 10.13 -14.17 21.26
CA ALA A 88 9.17 -14.83 22.13
C ALA A 88 9.93 -15.29 23.37
N LEU A 89 9.58 -14.75 24.54
CA LEU A 89 10.23 -15.02 25.81
C LEU A 89 9.35 -15.83 26.76
N GLU A 90 8.14 -16.16 26.34
CA GLU A 90 7.24 -17.00 27.15
C GLU A 90 7.46 -18.47 26.79
N MET A 91 7.53 -19.29 27.83
CA MET A 91 7.62 -20.76 27.67
C MET A 91 6.30 -21.25 27.11
N THR A 92 6.30 -21.64 25.86
CA THR A 92 5.16 -22.30 25.23
C THR A 92 5.40 -23.81 25.24
N SER A 93 4.35 -24.59 25.39
CA SER A 93 4.40 -26.05 25.23
C SER A 93 4.12 -26.43 23.77
N ASP A 94 4.59 -25.61 22.84
CA ASP A 94 4.29 -25.73 21.42
C ASP A 94 5.57 -25.91 20.62
N SER A 95 5.55 -26.85 19.68
CA SER A 95 6.62 -27.07 18.71
C SER A 95 6.65 -26.02 17.58
N THR A 96 5.70 -25.08 17.57
CA THR A 96 5.65 -23.99 16.60
C THR A 96 5.29 -22.68 17.30
N VAL A 97 6.11 -21.65 17.08
CA VAL A 97 5.93 -20.29 17.62
C VAL A 97 5.86 -19.30 16.48
N SER A 98 4.87 -18.42 16.52
CA SER A 98 4.69 -17.33 15.54
C SER A 98 4.77 -15.98 16.22
N ILE A 99 5.63 -15.09 15.70
CA ILE A 99 5.85 -13.74 16.21
C ILE A 99 5.59 -12.76 15.08
N SER A 100 4.74 -11.77 15.32
CA SER A 100 4.34 -10.80 14.30
C SER A 100 4.88 -9.41 14.60
N GLN A 101 5.23 -8.69 13.54
CA GLN A 101 5.63 -7.28 13.58
C GLN A 101 4.88 -6.50 12.50
N LYS A 102 4.35 -5.34 12.88
CA LYS A 102 3.76 -4.39 11.93
C LYS A 102 4.81 -3.48 11.34
N PHE A 103 4.71 -3.28 10.04
CA PHE A 103 5.52 -2.34 9.29
C PHE A 103 4.62 -1.37 8.54
N GLU A 104 5.00 -0.12 8.50
CA GLU A 104 4.46 0.87 7.59
C GLU A 104 5.24 0.85 6.27
N ILE A 105 4.52 0.89 5.15
CA ILE A 105 5.11 1.03 3.82
C ILE A 105 5.38 2.51 3.55
N ILE A 106 6.64 2.90 3.38
CA ILE A 106 7.06 4.30 3.23
C ILE A 106 7.49 4.67 1.81
N ALA A 107 7.78 3.68 0.97
CA ALA A 107 8.09 3.89 -0.45
C ALA A 107 7.66 2.69 -1.29
N ALA A 108 7.38 2.92 -2.58
CA ALA A 108 7.11 1.86 -3.54
C ALA A 108 8.38 1.05 -3.85
N GLY A 109 8.23 -0.25 -4.02
CA GLY A 109 9.33 -1.16 -4.30
C GLY A 109 9.09 -2.55 -3.71
N THR A 110 10.15 -3.32 -3.61
CA THR A 110 10.09 -4.65 -3.01
C THR A 110 11.29 -4.83 -2.09
N THR A 111 11.03 -5.26 -0.86
CA THR A 111 12.06 -5.65 0.10
C THR A 111 11.96 -7.12 0.43
N THR A 112 13.10 -7.78 0.54
CA THR A 112 13.20 -9.15 1.05
C THR A 112 13.53 -9.09 2.54
N LEU A 113 12.78 -9.86 3.33
CA LEU A 113 13.04 -10.03 4.76
C LEU A 113 13.78 -11.36 4.94
N SER A 114 14.94 -11.30 5.58
CA SER A 114 15.79 -12.48 5.78
C SER A 114 16.33 -12.53 7.20
N VAL A 115 16.47 -13.74 7.73
CA VAL A 115 17.17 -13.93 9.00
C VAL A 115 18.60 -13.45 8.85
N THR A 116 19.06 -12.67 9.82
CA THR A 116 20.43 -12.12 9.85
C THR A 116 21.05 -12.28 11.24
N GLY A 117 22.35 -12.54 11.28
CA GLY A 117 23.08 -12.81 12.53
C GLY A 117 22.67 -14.13 13.19
N ASP A 118 23.10 -14.31 14.41
CA ASP A 118 22.84 -15.51 15.18
C ASP A 118 21.42 -15.48 15.77
N ALA A 119 20.59 -16.43 15.36
CA ALA A 119 19.32 -16.71 16.01
C ALA A 119 19.60 -17.41 17.35
N LYS A 120 18.91 -16.96 18.40
CA LYS A 120 18.96 -17.59 19.72
C LYS A 120 17.63 -18.28 19.97
N ILE A 121 17.63 -19.60 19.88
CA ILE A 121 16.44 -20.43 20.04
C ILE A 121 16.74 -21.52 21.06
N SER A 122 15.79 -21.77 21.95
CA SER A 122 15.84 -22.84 22.93
C SER A 122 14.69 -23.81 22.71
N VAL A 123 14.99 -25.09 22.62
CA VAL A 123 14.03 -26.19 22.45
C VAL A 123 14.22 -27.18 23.57
N ASN A 124 13.16 -27.44 24.34
CA ASN A 124 13.17 -28.34 25.49
C ASN A 124 14.32 -28.08 26.51
N GLY A 125 14.63 -26.78 26.73
CA GLY A 125 15.67 -26.32 27.64
C GLY A 125 17.10 -26.34 27.09
N GLU A 126 17.30 -26.75 25.83
CA GLU A 126 18.61 -26.81 25.17
C GLU A 126 18.70 -25.80 24.01
N PRO A 127 19.88 -25.25 23.72
CA PRO A 127 20.10 -24.42 22.55
C PRO A 127 19.85 -25.18 21.26
N ALA A 128 19.17 -24.51 20.30
CA ALA A 128 18.87 -25.08 19.00
C ALA A 128 19.53 -24.28 17.87
N THR A 129 19.82 -24.94 16.75
CA THR A 129 20.38 -24.33 15.55
C THR A 129 19.34 -24.24 14.43
N VAL A 130 19.38 -23.13 13.66
CA VAL A 130 18.53 -22.97 12.49
C VAL A 130 19.09 -23.84 11.37
N SER A 131 18.38 -24.91 11.02
CA SER A 131 18.73 -25.83 9.94
C SER A 131 18.25 -25.36 8.58
N SER A 132 17.14 -24.61 8.56
CA SER A 132 16.58 -24.03 7.35
C SER A 132 15.89 -22.70 7.64
N SER A 133 16.01 -21.75 6.73
CA SER A 133 15.26 -20.51 6.80
C SER A 133 14.71 -20.13 5.43
N SER A 134 13.46 -19.67 5.38
CA SER A 134 12.86 -19.05 4.20
C SER A 134 12.65 -17.56 4.42
N SER A 135 12.94 -16.77 3.40
CA SER A 135 12.74 -15.34 3.41
C SER A 135 11.31 -14.97 3.05
N GLY A 136 10.81 -13.87 3.64
CA GLY A 136 9.58 -13.22 3.24
C GLY A 136 9.85 -12.08 2.26
N LYS A 137 8.79 -11.61 1.61
CA LYS A 137 8.84 -10.47 0.69
C LYS A 137 7.72 -9.50 0.99
N VAL A 138 8.04 -8.21 1.13
CA VAL A 138 7.03 -7.16 1.14
C VAL A 138 7.05 -6.42 -0.20
N THR A 139 5.90 -6.41 -0.89
CA THR A 139 5.71 -5.70 -2.15
C THR A 139 4.88 -4.45 -1.89
N ALA A 140 5.49 -3.30 -2.07
CA ALA A 140 4.92 -1.97 -1.88
C ALA A 140 4.53 -1.36 -3.23
N LYS A 141 3.25 -1.04 -3.41
CA LYS A 141 2.72 -0.35 -4.60
C LYS A 141 2.68 1.16 -4.35
N ALA A 142 2.94 1.94 -5.39
CA ALA A 142 2.65 3.37 -5.35
C ALA A 142 1.15 3.59 -5.11
N PRO A 143 0.75 4.71 -4.46
CA PRO A 143 -0.65 5.12 -4.42
C PRO A 143 -1.18 5.25 -5.85
N ALA A 144 -2.47 5.00 -6.06
CA ALA A 144 -3.11 5.29 -7.34
C ALA A 144 -3.00 6.81 -7.58
N SER A 145 -2.42 7.20 -8.71
CA SER A 145 -2.43 8.58 -9.16
C SER A 145 -3.68 8.78 -10.00
N TYR A 146 -4.66 9.50 -9.49
CA TYR A 146 -5.83 9.90 -10.24
C TYR A 146 -5.48 11.06 -11.17
N SER A 147 -5.96 11.01 -12.41
CA SER A 147 -5.78 12.07 -13.39
C SER A 147 -6.58 13.33 -12.98
N SER A 148 -5.97 14.50 -13.09
CA SER A 148 -6.62 15.81 -12.92
C SER A 148 -7.05 16.43 -14.24
N ASP A 149 -6.90 15.72 -15.38
CA ASP A 149 -7.25 16.24 -16.70
C ASP A 149 -8.76 16.28 -16.90
N ASN A 150 -9.31 17.47 -16.71
CA ASN A 150 -10.71 17.82 -16.92
C ASN A 150 -10.95 18.60 -18.22
N THR A 151 -10.07 18.44 -19.21
CA THR A 151 -10.18 19.13 -20.49
C THR A 151 -10.96 18.32 -21.53
N LEU A 152 -11.57 19.04 -22.50
CA LEU A 152 -12.17 18.44 -23.69
C LEU A 152 -11.12 18.28 -24.78
N LYS A 153 -11.15 17.14 -25.47
CA LYS A 153 -10.45 16.89 -26.73
C LYS A 153 -11.23 17.45 -27.93
N SER A 154 -12.57 17.43 -27.84
CA SER A 154 -13.44 17.96 -28.90
C SER A 154 -14.77 18.44 -28.33
N LEU A 155 -15.32 19.47 -28.97
CA LEU A 155 -16.67 19.99 -28.72
C LEU A 155 -17.28 20.46 -30.03
N GLN A 156 -18.46 19.94 -30.36
CA GLN A 156 -19.23 20.29 -31.57
C GLN A 156 -20.70 20.43 -31.20
N ILE A 157 -21.42 21.19 -32.00
CA ILE A 157 -22.86 21.35 -31.87
C ILE A 157 -23.54 21.13 -33.23
N SER A 158 -24.81 20.75 -33.22
CA SER A 158 -25.68 20.65 -34.38
C SER A 158 -27.13 20.94 -33.95
N PRO A 159 -27.88 21.75 -34.69
CA PRO A 159 -27.43 22.60 -35.78
C PRO A 159 -26.59 23.79 -35.27
N GLY A 160 -25.96 24.50 -36.20
CA GLY A 160 -25.10 25.63 -35.90
C GLY A 160 -23.61 25.32 -35.73
N THR A 161 -22.84 26.30 -35.44
CA THR A 161 -21.39 26.20 -35.26
C THR A 161 -20.94 27.05 -34.03
N LEU A 162 -19.88 26.58 -33.37
CA LEU A 162 -19.27 27.33 -32.26
C LEU A 162 -18.50 28.55 -32.79
N SER A 163 -18.70 29.70 -32.15
CA SER A 163 -17.94 30.93 -32.38
C SER A 163 -17.30 31.41 -31.06
N PRO A 164 -15.97 31.50 -31.01
CA PRO A 164 -14.99 30.97 -31.97
C PRO A 164 -14.96 29.44 -32.01
N ALA A 165 -14.23 28.89 -32.98
CA ALA A 165 -14.02 27.46 -33.09
C ALA A 165 -13.45 26.86 -31.79
N PHE A 166 -13.73 25.57 -31.55
CA PHE A 166 -13.32 24.89 -30.33
C PHE A 166 -11.78 24.94 -30.12
N SER A 167 -11.41 25.22 -28.88
CA SER A 167 -10.05 25.06 -28.36
C SER A 167 -10.12 24.52 -26.91
N PRO A 168 -9.27 23.56 -26.48
CA PRO A 168 -9.30 22.98 -25.14
C PRO A 168 -9.18 24.00 -23.98
N ASP A 169 -8.47 25.09 -24.22
CA ASP A 169 -8.23 26.13 -23.23
C ASP A 169 -9.38 27.15 -23.12
N ARG A 170 -10.25 27.18 -24.10
CA ARG A 170 -11.39 28.10 -24.12
C ARG A 170 -12.61 27.43 -23.51
N THR A 171 -13.21 28.14 -22.56
CA THR A 171 -14.36 27.63 -21.80
C THR A 171 -15.69 28.27 -22.18
N THR A 172 -15.69 29.28 -23.09
CA THR A 172 -16.89 30.06 -23.45
C THR A 172 -17.00 30.22 -24.95
N TYR A 173 -18.18 29.90 -25.49
CA TYR A 173 -18.51 29.92 -26.92
C TYR A 173 -19.85 30.59 -27.13
N ASN A 174 -20.07 31.14 -28.33
CA ASN A 174 -21.35 31.60 -28.80
C ASN A 174 -21.82 30.75 -29.98
N ALA A 175 -23.11 30.66 -30.19
CA ALA A 175 -23.74 30.03 -31.35
C ALA A 175 -25.04 30.75 -31.71
N THR A 176 -25.47 30.61 -32.96
CA THR A 176 -26.81 31.06 -33.42
C THR A 176 -27.46 29.89 -34.11
N VAL A 177 -28.74 29.67 -33.86
CA VAL A 177 -29.56 28.66 -34.48
C VAL A 177 -30.88 29.24 -34.98
N ASP A 178 -31.50 28.56 -35.96
CA ASP A 178 -32.76 28.99 -36.56
C ASP A 178 -33.94 28.84 -35.59
N ALA A 179 -35.06 29.51 -35.92
CA ALA A 179 -36.28 29.57 -35.11
C ALA A 179 -36.96 28.19 -34.91
N ASP A 180 -36.74 27.24 -35.76
CA ASP A 180 -37.31 25.88 -35.70
C ASP A 180 -36.52 24.93 -34.77
N VAL A 181 -35.34 25.30 -34.31
CA VAL A 181 -34.48 24.52 -33.44
C VAL A 181 -34.98 24.51 -32.00
N THR A 182 -35.47 23.38 -31.53
CA THR A 182 -35.98 23.23 -30.16
C THR A 182 -35.00 22.55 -29.20
N GLU A 183 -33.97 21.88 -29.73
CA GLU A 183 -32.92 21.22 -28.96
C GLU A 183 -31.58 21.30 -29.68
N LEU A 184 -30.50 21.58 -28.92
CA LEU A 184 -29.13 21.56 -29.39
C LEU A 184 -28.51 20.19 -29.16
N VAL A 185 -28.06 19.54 -30.23
CA VAL A 185 -27.25 18.33 -30.13
C VAL A 185 -25.80 18.74 -29.86
N VAL A 186 -25.24 18.27 -28.75
CA VAL A 186 -23.86 18.56 -28.33
C VAL A 186 -23.07 17.27 -28.36
N SER A 187 -21.97 17.24 -29.11
CA SER A 187 -20.99 16.16 -29.13
C SER A 187 -19.71 16.67 -28.45
N ALA A 188 -19.34 16.02 -27.37
CA ALA A 188 -18.15 16.38 -26.59
C ALA A 188 -17.36 15.10 -26.25
N ALA A 189 -16.05 15.17 -26.35
CA ALA A 189 -15.16 14.08 -25.91
C ALA A 189 -14.11 14.65 -24.95
N ALA A 190 -13.90 13.96 -23.84
CA ALA A 190 -12.85 14.31 -22.89
C ALA A 190 -11.47 13.96 -23.45
N ASN A 191 -10.44 14.67 -23.03
CA ASN A 191 -9.07 14.36 -23.38
C ASN A 191 -8.60 13.12 -22.63
N ASP A 192 -8.96 12.99 -21.36
CA ASP A 192 -8.73 11.78 -20.56
C ASP A 192 -9.95 10.85 -20.63
N SER A 193 -9.70 9.58 -20.91
CA SER A 193 -10.74 8.54 -20.99
C SER A 193 -11.40 8.21 -19.64
N ALA A 194 -10.75 8.52 -18.52
CA ALA A 194 -11.28 8.35 -17.16
C ALA A 194 -12.19 9.51 -16.74
N ALA A 195 -12.15 10.66 -17.42
CA ALA A 195 -12.98 11.81 -17.13
C ALA A 195 -14.45 11.56 -17.55
N LYS A 196 -15.38 12.13 -16.76
CA LYS A 196 -16.83 12.03 -17.02
C LYS A 196 -17.36 13.33 -17.55
N ILE A 197 -18.24 13.26 -18.56
CA ILE A 197 -18.90 14.42 -19.14
C ILE A 197 -20.39 14.41 -18.78
N SER A 198 -20.92 15.55 -18.35
CA SER A 198 -22.34 15.80 -18.25
C SER A 198 -22.73 17.08 -19.01
N ILE A 199 -23.88 17.08 -19.66
CA ILE A 199 -24.36 18.18 -20.49
C ILE A 199 -25.76 18.57 -20.01
N SER A 200 -25.97 19.86 -19.78
CA SER A 200 -27.26 20.42 -19.39
C SER A 200 -27.62 21.64 -20.22
N GLY A 201 -28.89 22.02 -20.26
CA GLY A 201 -29.37 23.21 -20.96
C GLY A 201 -29.37 23.06 -22.49
N ARG A 202 -29.71 21.87 -23.02
CA ARG A 202 -29.78 21.63 -24.48
C ARG A 202 -31.07 22.11 -25.11
N ARG A 203 -32.13 22.28 -24.33
CA ARG A 203 -33.39 22.82 -24.82
C ARG A 203 -33.19 24.28 -25.24
N MET A 204 -33.76 24.66 -26.40
CA MET A 204 -33.67 25.98 -26.99
C MET A 204 -35.02 26.69 -26.95
N ASP A 205 -35.17 27.71 -26.11
CA ASP A 205 -36.28 28.60 -26.08
C ASP A 205 -35.96 29.82 -27.00
N PRO A 206 -36.97 30.56 -27.54
CA PRO A 206 -36.71 31.78 -28.33
C PRO A 206 -35.81 32.76 -27.59
N GLY A 207 -34.81 33.33 -28.29
CA GLY A 207 -33.85 34.25 -27.73
C GLY A 207 -32.63 33.55 -27.12
N SER A 208 -32.13 33.99 -25.95
CA SER A 208 -30.86 33.60 -25.36
C SER A 208 -30.96 32.32 -24.52
N ASN A 209 -30.12 31.33 -24.79
CA ASN A 209 -30.03 30.08 -24.10
C ASN A 209 -28.61 29.80 -23.62
N THR A 210 -28.45 28.95 -22.60
CA THR A 210 -27.14 28.55 -22.08
C THR A 210 -27.05 27.04 -21.98
N THR A 211 -26.08 26.47 -22.67
CA THR A 211 -25.73 25.04 -22.54
C THR A 211 -24.42 24.92 -21.78
N THR A 212 -24.39 24.04 -20.76
CA THR A 212 -23.23 23.81 -19.94
C THR A 212 -22.74 22.36 -20.11
N ILE A 213 -21.49 22.20 -20.47
CA ILE A 213 -20.76 20.94 -20.50
C ILE A 213 -19.85 20.92 -19.29
N THR A 214 -20.05 19.96 -18.40
CA THR A 214 -19.22 19.77 -17.19
C THR A 214 -18.35 18.54 -17.40
N VAL A 215 -17.04 18.73 -17.27
CA VAL A 215 -16.04 17.64 -17.33
C VAL A 215 -15.51 17.45 -15.92
N THR A 216 -15.63 16.22 -15.40
CA THR A 216 -15.12 15.84 -14.08
C THR A 216 -13.99 14.86 -14.30
N ALA A 217 -12.77 15.21 -13.90
CA ALA A 217 -11.61 14.36 -13.93
C ALA A 217 -11.70 13.22 -12.89
N GLU A 218 -10.80 12.25 -12.97
CA GLU A 218 -10.77 11.10 -12.08
C GLU A 218 -10.52 11.50 -10.61
N ASP A 219 -9.72 12.55 -10.36
CA ASP A 219 -9.45 13.13 -9.02
C ASP A 219 -10.62 13.95 -8.46
N GLY A 220 -11.71 14.10 -9.23
CA GLY A 220 -12.88 14.89 -8.87
C GLY A 220 -12.78 16.37 -9.24
N SER A 221 -11.68 16.85 -9.80
CA SER A 221 -11.56 18.23 -10.30
C SER A 221 -12.50 18.47 -11.49
N VAL A 222 -13.08 19.68 -11.56
CA VAL A 222 -14.17 19.99 -12.51
C VAL A 222 -13.81 21.20 -13.35
N LYS A 223 -14.07 21.10 -14.67
CA LYS A 223 -14.03 22.22 -15.62
C LYS A 223 -15.37 22.32 -16.35
N LYS A 224 -15.84 23.54 -16.57
CA LYS A 224 -17.09 23.81 -17.28
C LYS A 224 -16.82 24.55 -18.56
N TYR A 225 -17.47 24.10 -19.63
CA TYR A 225 -17.52 24.78 -20.92
C TYR A 225 -18.94 25.26 -21.13
N ILE A 226 -19.10 26.54 -21.53
CA ILE A 226 -20.40 27.19 -21.64
C ILE A 226 -20.61 27.62 -23.08
N ILE A 227 -21.78 27.34 -23.63
CA ILE A 227 -22.21 27.78 -24.95
C ILE A 227 -23.43 28.68 -24.75
N TYR A 228 -23.28 29.96 -25.13
CA TYR A 228 -24.39 30.91 -25.22
C TYR A 228 -24.97 30.82 -26.62
N THR A 229 -26.20 30.33 -26.73
CA THR A 229 -26.87 30.13 -28.01
C THR A 229 -28.02 31.10 -28.15
N THR A 230 -28.03 31.90 -29.23
CA THR A 230 -29.18 32.71 -29.61
C THR A 230 -30.03 31.92 -30.63
N ARG A 231 -31.25 31.59 -30.24
CA ARG A 231 -32.25 31.06 -31.14
C ARG A 231 -33.01 32.24 -31.77
N LEU A 232 -33.04 32.27 -33.11
CA LEU A 232 -33.79 33.31 -33.85
C LEU A 232 -35.30 33.17 -33.60
N GLU A 233 -36.01 34.29 -33.74
CA GLU A 233 -37.47 34.34 -33.62
C GLU A 233 -38.16 33.94 -34.94
#